data_4d7590ff42f7cc9814b4264600dd6fb7
#
_entry.id   4d7590ff42f7cc9814b4264600dd6fb7
#
_cell.length_a   1.000
_cell.length_b   1.000
_cell.length_c   1.000
_cell.angle_alpha   90.00
_cell.angle_beta   90.00
_cell.angle_gamma   90.00
#
_symmetry.space_group_name_H-M   'P 1'
#
loop_
_entity.id
_entity.type
_entity.pdbx_description
1 polymer ?
#
loop_
_entity_poly.entity_id
_entity_poly.type
_entity_poly.pdbx_seq_one_letter_code
_entity_poly.pdbx_strand_id
1 'polypeptide(L)'
;MDEDIHFFKKKFNVSRETIEKLKIYQKFLIEKNKKLNLIGKNTEKSIFSRHFKDSAQIYDLIDKKLDIIDIGSGAGFPGIIVKILMENESLNGNVILIEKSPKKSNFLRDLCIKLDIKVKIENRRLEIYDF
;
A
#
# COMPACT_ATOMS: atom_id res chain seq x y z
N MET A 1 9.98 8.87 12.88
CA MET A 1 10.41 8.12 11.66
C MET A 1 11.37 7.00 12.01
N ASP A 2 12.43 7.25 12.77
CA ASP A 2 13.45 6.23 13.08
C ASP A 2 12.88 5.04 13.86
N GLU A 3 11.99 5.31 14.83
CA GLU A 3 11.32 4.23 15.58
C GLU A 3 10.45 3.37 14.67
N ASP A 4 9.80 3.98 13.69
CA ASP A 4 8.93 3.25 12.76
C ASP A 4 9.73 2.39 11.81
N ILE A 5 10.87 2.89 11.32
CA ILE A 5 11.78 2.11 10.49
C ILE A 5 12.34 0.94 11.29
N HIS A 6 12.71 1.17 12.55
CA HIS A 6 13.19 0.11 13.43
C HIS A 6 12.13 -0.98 13.61
N PHE A 7 10.86 -0.59 13.78
CA PHE A 7 9.75 -1.55 13.88
C PHE A 7 9.70 -2.47 12.66
N PHE A 8 9.77 -1.90 11.45
CA PHE A 8 9.73 -2.70 10.21
C PHE A 8 10.94 -3.62 10.09
N LYS A 9 12.13 -3.13 10.44
CA LYS A 9 13.35 -3.95 10.42
C LYS A 9 13.28 -5.11 11.39
N LYS A 10 12.80 -4.86 12.60
CA LYS A 10 12.73 -5.88 13.63
C LYS A 10 11.66 -6.91 13.36
N LYS A 11 10.46 -6.48 12.96
CA LYS A 11 9.32 -7.37 12.80
C LYS A 11 9.32 -8.11 11.46
N PHE A 12 9.67 -7.42 10.38
CA PHE A 12 9.56 -7.96 9.02
C PHE A 12 10.90 -8.17 8.33
N ASN A 13 12.00 -7.85 9.01
CA ASN A 13 13.35 -7.99 8.46
C ASN A 13 13.45 -7.36 7.06
N VAL A 14 12.95 -6.14 6.93
CA VAL A 14 12.89 -5.45 5.65
C VAL A 14 14.28 -5.01 5.18
N SER A 15 14.50 -5.15 3.87
CA SER A 15 15.73 -4.73 3.23
C SER A 15 15.83 -3.21 3.13
N ARG A 16 17.02 -2.71 2.76
CA ARG A 16 17.24 -1.31 2.48
C ARG A 16 16.33 -0.83 1.34
N GLU A 17 16.18 -1.65 0.29
CA GLU A 17 15.30 -1.32 -0.84
C GLU A 17 13.85 -1.21 -0.41
N THR A 18 13.39 -2.09 0.47
CA THR A 18 12.03 -2.04 1.00
C THR A 18 11.81 -0.75 1.80
N ILE A 19 12.76 -0.35 2.63
CA ILE A 19 12.68 0.92 3.37
C ILE A 19 12.61 2.10 2.40
N GLU A 20 13.41 2.08 1.33
CA GLU A 20 13.38 3.15 0.32
C GLU A 20 12.01 3.22 -0.37
N LYS A 21 11.39 2.09 -0.67
CA LYS A 21 10.03 2.06 -1.24
C LYS A 21 9.02 2.69 -0.29
N LEU A 22 9.10 2.38 1.00
CA LEU A 22 8.21 2.98 2.00
C LEU A 22 8.39 4.50 2.07
N LYS A 23 9.62 4.99 2.00
CA LYS A 23 9.91 6.43 1.99
C LYS A 23 9.38 7.11 0.74
N ILE A 24 9.55 6.50 -0.42
CA ILE A 24 9.01 7.01 -1.68
C ILE A 24 7.48 7.07 -1.62
N TYR A 25 6.86 6.03 -1.10
CA TYR A 25 5.42 5.96 -0.92
C TYR A 25 4.92 7.12 -0.05
N GLN A 26 5.55 7.32 1.10
CA GLN A 26 5.20 8.41 2.01
C GLN A 26 5.28 9.78 1.31
N LYS A 27 6.38 10.04 0.63
CA LYS A 27 6.61 11.32 -0.05
C LYS A 27 5.57 11.57 -1.15
N PHE A 28 5.31 10.55 -1.97
CA PHE A 28 4.35 10.66 -3.06
C PHE A 28 2.93 10.84 -2.54
N LEU A 29 2.58 10.12 -1.49
CA LEU A 29 1.28 10.22 -0.85
C LEU A 29 1.02 11.63 -0.32
N ILE A 30 1.98 12.21 0.40
CA ILE A 30 1.87 13.58 0.93
C ILE A 30 1.69 14.57 -0.23
N GLU A 31 2.49 14.44 -1.27
CA GLU A 31 2.42 15.31 -2.44
C GLU A 31 1.04 15.27 -3.11
N LYS A 32 0.52 14.09 -3.36
CA LYS A 32 -0.78 13.93 -4.03
C LYS A 32 -1.96 14.19 -3.14
N ASN A 33 -1.80 14.04 -1.83
CA ASN A 33 -2.87 14.27 -0.87
C ASN A 33 -3.38 15.72 -0.88
N LYS A 34 -2.55 16.66 -1.30
CA LYS A 34 -2.93 18.06 -1.42
C LYS A 34 -4.12 18.26 -2.36
N LYS A 35 -4.28 17.39 -3.37
CA LYS A 35 -5.34 17.52 -4.38
C LYS A 35 -6.38 16.41 -4.32
N LEU A 36 -6.03 15.21 -3.85
CA LEU A 36 -6.88 14.04 -3.98
C LEU A 36 -7.59 13.60 -2.69
N ASN A 37 -7.23 14.17 -1.55
CA ASN A 37 -7.79 13.77 -0.24
C ASN A 37 -7.71 12.26 -0.02
N LEU A 38 -6.51 11.72 -0.16
CA LEU A 38 -6.25 10.28 -0.02
C LEU A 38 -6.27 9.84 1.45
N ILE A 39 -5.76 10.69 2.33
CA ILE A 39 -5.73 10.48 3.78
C ILE A 39 -6.12 11.79 4.48
N GLY A 40 -6.50 11.70 5.75
CA GLY A 40 -6.77 12.89 6.55
C GLY A 40 -5.51 13.74 6.70
N LYS A 41 -5.65 15.06 6.56
CA LYS A 41 -4.50 15.98 6.67
C LYS A 41 -3.78 15.87 8.00
N ASN A 42 -4.53 15.62 9.07
CA ASN A 42 -3.94 15.47 10.40
C ASN A 42 -3.15 14.18 10.56
N THR A 43 -3.26 13.23 9.63
CA THR A 43 -2.49 11.99 9.67
C THR A 43 -1.25 12.01 8.78
N GLU A 44 -1.03 13.08 8.00
CA GLU A 44 0.15 13.18 7.13
C GLU A 44 1.47 13.09 7.90
N LYS A 45 1.51 13.59 9.13
CA LYS A 45 2.70 13.55 9.98
C LYS A 45 2.97 12.15 10.55
N SER A 46 2.01 11.25 10.48
CA SER A 46 2.08 9.93 11.11
C SER A 46 1.78 8.80 10.15
N ILE A 47 2.16 8.97 8.87
CA ILE A 47 1.89 7.95 7.84
C ILE A 47 2.51 6.61 8.22
N PHE A 48 3.80 6.59 8.62
CA PHE A 48 4.46 5.36 9.04
C PHE A 48 3.83 4.74 10.28
N SER A 49 3.58 5.54 11.32
CA SER A 49 3.08 5.01 12.59
C SER A 49 1.61 4.60 12.55
N ARG A 50 0.80 5.23 11.72
CA ARG A 50 -0.63 4.91 11.63
C ARG A 50 -0.95 4.05 10.42
N HIS A 51 -0.70 4.57 9.21
CA HIS A 51 -1.15 3.88 7.99
C HIS A 51 -0.27 2.69 7.62
N PHE A 52 1.03 2.84 7.65
CA PHE A 52 1.94 1.76 7.25
C PHE A 52 1.95 0.63 8.29
N LYS A 53 2.03 0.96 9.57
CA LYS A 53 2.02 -0.06 10.62
C LYS A 53 0.70 -0.83 10.67
N ASP A 54 -0.43 -0.13 10.56
CA ASP A 54 -1.75 -0.78 10.56
C ASP A 54 -1.85 -1.75 9.38
N SER A 55 -1.42 -1.32 8.21
CA SER A 55 -1.43 -2.19 7.03
C SER A 55 -0.49 -3.38 7.19
N ALA A 56 0.67 -3.16 7.79
CA ALA A 56 1.65 -4.22 8.03
C ALA A 56 1.13 -5.27 9.01
N GLN A 57 0.33 -4.87 10.00
CA GLN A 57 -0.29 -5.81 10.92
C GLN A 57 -1.25 -6.76 10.20
N ILE A 58 -1.96 -6.25 9.19
CA ILE A 58 -2.86 -7.08 8.37
C ILE A 58 -2.05 -8.13 7.61
N TYR A 59 -0.85 -7.81 7.16
CA TYR A 59 0.01 -8.73 6.44
C TYR A 59 0.25 -10.04 7.20
N ASP A 60 0.41 -9.98 8.52
CA ASP A 60 0.61 -11.16 9.36
C ASP A 60 -0.62 -12.07 9.43
N LEU A 61 -1.80 -11.52 9.15
CA LEU A 61 -3.08 -12.22 9.32
C LEU A 61 -3.58 -12.89 8.03
N ILE A 62 -2.99 -12.57 6.89
CA ILE A 62 -3.47 -13.09 5.60
C ILE A 62 -2.70 -14.33 5.17
N ASP A 63 -3.36 -15.15 4.35
CA ASP A 63 -2.71 -16.27 3.68
C ASP A 63 -2.07 -15.75 2.38
N LYS A 64 -0.75 -15.71 2.36
CA LYS A 64 0.03 -15.15 1.26
C LYS A 64 0.06 -16.04 0.03
N LYS A 65 -0.52 -17.24 0.10
CA LYS A 65 -0.68 -18.15 -1.03
C LYS A 65 -1.92 -17.83 -1.86
N LEU A 66 -2.85 -17.05 -1.31
CA LEU A 66 -4.08 -16.67 -1.98
C LEU A 66 -3.93 -15.33 -2.66
N ASP A 67 -4.78 -15.08 -3.67
CA ASP A 67 -4.88 -13.75 -4.25
C ASP A 67 -5.48 -12.79 -3.21
N ILE A 68 -4.92 -11.61 -3.12
CA ILE A 68 -5.38 -10.57 -2.20
C ILE A 68 -6.15 -9.52 -2.99
N ILE A 69 -7.38 -9.26 -2.59
CA ILE A 69 -8.22 -8.25 -3.22
C ILE A 69 -8.50 -7.15 -2.19
N ASP A 70 -8.08 -5.94 -2.52
CA ASP A 70 -8.31 -4.75 -1.68
C ASP A 70 -9.39 -3.90 -2.35
N ILE A 71 -10.54 -3.78 -1.72
CA ILE A 71 -11.70 -3.08 -2.25
C ILE A 71 -11.75 -1.66 -1.69
N GLY A 72 -11.83 -0.66 -2.58
CA GLY A 72 -11.84 0.74 -2.16
C GLY A 72 -10.48 1.20 -1.67
N SER A 73 -9.43 0.87 -2.42
CA SER A 73 -8.04 1.03 -1.98
C SER A 73 -7.63 2.48 -1.68
N GLY A 74 -8.21 3.45 -2.36
CA GLY A 74 -7.92 4.88 -2.12
C GLY A 74 -6.45 5.21 -2.16
N ALA A 75 -5.84 5.35 -0.98
CA ALA A 75 -4.42 5.66 -0.83
C ALA A 75 -3.50 4.43 -1.01
N GLY A 76 -4.08 3.24 -1.19
CA GLY A 76 -3.34 2.00 -1.38
C GLY A 76 -3.20 1.14 -0.13
N PHE A 77 -3.99 1.42 0.90
CA PHE A 77 -3.95 0.67 2.16
C PHE A 77 -5.08 -0.35 2.23
N PRO A 78 -4.82 -1.58 2.63
CA PRO A 78 -3.50 -2.14 2.97
C PRO A 78 -2.75 -2.75 1.78
N GLY A 79 -3.38 -2.82 0.60
CA GLY A 79 -2.90 -3.63 -0.53
C GLY A 79 -1.48 -3.34 -0.98
N ILE A 80 -1.09 -2.06 -1.12
CA ILE A 80 0.26 -1.70 -1.56
C ILE A 80 1.30 -2.11 -0.51
N ILE A 81 1.03 -1.89 0.77
CA ILE A 81 1.94 -2.31 1.84
C ILE A 81 2.10 -3.83 1.84
N VAL A 82 0.99 -4.56 1.68
CA VAL A 82 1.02 -6.03 1.59
C VAL A 82 1.94 -6.47 0.45
N LYS A 83 1.81 -5.85 -0.72
CA LYS A 83 2.66 -6.20 -1.87
C LYS A 83 4.12 -5.89 -1.63
N ILE A 84 4.41 -4.74 -1.01
CA ILE A 84 5.79 -4.36 -0.67
C ILE A 84 6.41 -5.41 0.26
N LEU A 85 5.68 -5.85 1.28
CA LEU A 85 6.17 -6.84 2.22
C LEU A 85 6.30 -8.23 1.58
N MET A 86 5.39 -8.59 0.68
CA MET A 86 5.53 -9.82 -0.11
C MET A 86 6.82 -9.82 -0.91
N GLU A 87 7.11 -8.75 -1.62
CA GLU A 87 8.32 -8.66 -2.43
C GLU A 87 9.57 -8.66 -1.57
N ASN A 88 9.48 -8.09 -0.37
CA ASN A 88 10.59 -8.16 0.60
C ASN A 88 10.94 -9.60 0.96
N GLU A 89 9.96 -10.49 1.00
CA GLU A 89 10.14 -11.92 1.28
C GLU A 89 10.32 -12.75 0.02
N SER A 90 10.45 -12.11 -1.13
CA SER A 90 10.55 -12.77 -2.45
C SER A 90 9.33 -13.64 -2.78
N LEU A 91 8.16 -13.22 -2.32
CA LEU A 91 6.90 -13.88 -2.63
C LEU A 91 6.25 -13.22 -3.85
N ASN A 92 5.66 -14.04 -4.74
CA ASN A 92 5.05 -13.59 -6.00
C ASN A 92 3.52 -13.57 -5.94
N GLY A 93 2.95 -13.33 -4.77
CA GLY A 93 1.51 -13.29 -4.61
C GLY A 93 0.85 -12.18 -5.43
N ASN A 94 -0.37 -12.45 -5.89
CA ASN A 94 -1.16 -11.48 -6.65
C ASN A 94 -1.91 -10.55 -5.70
N VAL A 95 -1.78 -9.25 -5.94
CA VAL A 95 -2.56 -8.23 -5.23
C VAL A 95 -3.36 -7.47 -6.28
N ILE A 96 -4.64 -7.35 -6.05
CA ILE A 96 -5.59 -6.67 -6.93
C ILE A 96 -6.25 -5.55 -6.13
N LEU A 97 -6.14 -4.34 -6.64
CA LEU A 97 -6.77 -3.16 -6.03
C LEU A 97 -7.98 -2.78 -6.88
N ILE A 98 -9.14 -2.67 -6.25
CA ILE A 98 -10.36 -2.23 -6.92
C ILE A 98 -10.70 -0.85 -6.39
N GLU A 99 -10.74 0.13 -7.27
CA GLU A 99 -10.99 1.52 -6.92
C GLU A 99 -11.94 2.16 -7.94
N LYS A 100 -13.07 2.66 -7.46
CA LYS A 100 -14.09 3.27 -8.34
C LYS A 100 -13.72 4.67 -8.83
N SER A 101 -12.90 5.41 -8.09
CA SER A 101 -12.51 6.77 -8.46
C SER A 101 -11.41 6.73 -9.54
N PRO A 102 -11.65 7.33 -10.72
CA PRO A 102 -10.61 7.39 -11.76
C PRO A 102 -9.36 8.11 -11.29
N LYS A 103 -9.50 9.19 -10.53
CA LYS A 103 -8.36 9.96 -10.02
C LYS A 103 -7.51 9.15 -9.05
N LYS A 104 -8.16 8.43 -8.14
CA LYS A 104 -7.46 7.58 -7.18
C LYS A 104 -6.84 6.37 -7.85
N SER A 105 -7.51 5.79 -8.85
CA SER A 105 -6.94 4.70 -9.66
C SER A 105 -5.66 5.14 -10.37
N ASN A 106 -5.66 6.35 -10.93
CA ASN A 106 -4.47 6.90 -11.58
C ASN A 106 -3.34 7.11 -10.57
N PHE A 107 -3.67 7.62 -9.38
CA PHE A 107 -2.68 7.73 -8.30
C PHE A 107 -2.04 6.38 -8.00
N LEU A 108 -2.85 5.33 -7.86
CA LEU A 108 -2.36 3.98 -7.56
C LEU A 108 -1.46 3.44 -8.66
N ARG A 109 -1.81 3.67 -9.93
CA ARG A 109 -0.97 3.25 -11.06
C ARG A 109 0.37 3.98 -11.05
N ASP A 110 0.35 5.29 -10.85
CA ASP A 110 1.58 6.09 -10.77
C ASP A 110 2.45 5.67 -9.60
N LEU A 111 1.83 5.38 -8.46
CA LEU A 111 2.54 4.91 -7.28
C LEU A 111 3.23 3.57 -7.55
N CYS A 112 2.55 2.62 -8.18
CA CYS A 112 3.13 1.32 -8.51
C CYS A 112 4.32 1.45 -9.45
N ILE A 113 4.26 2.39 -10.40
CA ILE A 113 5.39 2.68 -11.28
C ILE A 113 6.57 3.22 -10.48
N LYS A 114 6.32 4.18 -9.59
CA LYS A 114 7.39 4.76 -8.76
C LYS A 114 8.03 3.74 -7.83
N LEU A 115 7.23 2.82 -7.31
CA LEU A 115 7.71 1.79 -6.38
C LEU A 115 8.28 0.57 -7.11
N ASP A 116 8.13 0.51 -8.42
CA ASP A 116 8.52 -0.65 -9.24
C ASP A 116 7.93 -1.94 -8.69
N ILE A 117 6.62 -1.93 -8.46
CA ILE A 117 5.87 -3.12 -8.01
C ILE A 117 4.76 -3.43 -8.99
N LYS A 118 4.41 -4.71 -9.12
CA LYS A 118 3.35 -5.17 -10.00
C LYS A 118 2.09 -5.47 -9.20
N VAL A 119 1.09 -4.64 -9.39
CA VAL A 119 -0.22 -4.78 -8.76
C VAL A 119 -1.26 -4.57 -9.84
N LYS A 120 -2.28 -5.41 -9.87
CA LYS A 120 -3.39 -5.22 -10.80
C LYS A 120 -4.33 -4.16 -10.21
N ILE A 121 -4.61 -3.13 -10.97
CA ILE A 121 -5.51 -2.05 -10.55
C ILE A 121 -6.71 -2.04 -11.48
N GLU A 122 -7.90 -2.18 -10.91
CA GLU A 122 -9.15 -2.16 -11.63
C GLU A 122 -9.95 -0.92 -11.23
N ASN A 123 -10.18 -0.04 -12.19
CA ASN A 123 -10.99 1.15 -11.98
C ASN A 123 -12.45 0.79 -12.24
N ARG A 124 -13.11 0.28 -11.23
CA ARG A 124 -14.52 -0.10 -11.31
C ARG A 124 -15.15 -0.17 -9.94
N ARG A 125 -16.46 -0.25 -9.92
CA ARG A 125 -17.22 -0.56 -8.72
C ARG A 125 -17.35 -2.08 -8.61
N LEU A 126 -17.23 -2.60 -7.40
CA LEU A 126 -17.48 -4.02 -7.15
C LEU A 126 -18.99 -4.22 -7.02
N GLU A 127 -19.53 -5.20 -7.76
CA GLU A 127 -20.94 -5.53 -7.71
C GLU A 127 -21.18 -6.82 -6.93
N ILE A 128 -22.39 -7.01 -6.44
CA ILE A 128 -22.76 -8.16 -5.62
C ILE A 128 -22.49 -9.49 -6.35
N TYR A 129 -22.76 -9.53 -7.64
CA TYR A 129 -22.60 -10.75 -8.44
C TYR A 129 -21.13 -11.05 -8.82
N ASP A 130 -20.19 -10.20 -8.42
CA ASP A 130 -18.77 -10.46 -8.63
C ASP A 130 -18.23 -11.52 -7.65
N PHE A 131 -19.05 -11.91 -6.71
CA PHE A 131 -18.72 -12.98 -5.77
C PHE A 131 -19.43 -14.28 -6.19
#